data_c3e4631df362771d15591c31718237b5
#
_entry.id   c3e4631df362771d15591c31718237b5
#
_cell.length_a   1.000
_cell.length_b   1.000
_cell.length_c   1.000
_cell.angle_alpha   90.00
_cell.angle_beta   90.00
_cell.angle_gamma   90.00
#
_symmetry.space_group_name_H-M   'P 1'
#
loop_
_entity.id
_entity.type
_entity.pdbx_description
1 polymer ?
#
loop_
_entity_poly.entity_id
_entity_poly.type
_entity_poly.pdbx_seq_one_letter_code
_entity_poly.pdbx_strand_id
1 'polypeptide(L)'
;MITVFFPGCGPTYPAKTMPQQLTRMVKDELQTDIHIRITGKTMWIFVPLTDLIDEKTAGWDKAGLEKINKIMNAAHRVILSTDAKLDFLAVVGADVKKFGVALLAVEYLPDLGEAVLEKFSRGEYFMRSVRDVRFDPTLIGDLTGETQSYRDISFDEFICMQIIHRAKNLFIKDKKLSNLFELKTTSYTQKFGVLKLEFEFLRKRYDLSPEEETIKPLDYVKQIAAEVIQNYNYKDIQGVELTDTFSEETIKLSLDELKKIKVELPEYRD
;
A
#
# COMPACT_ATOMS: atom_id res chain seq x y z
N MET A 1 -21.01 -7.46 51.67
CA MET A 1 -19.97 -7.11 50.70
C MET A 1 -20.61 -7.21 49.30
N ILE A 2 -20.97 -6.08 48.69
CA ILE A 2 -21.65 -6.04 47.36
C ILE A 2 -20.53 -5.94 46.33
N THR A 3 -20.30 -7.01 45.59
CA THR A 3 -19.37 -7.02 44.46
C THR A 3 -20.09 -6.35 43.29
N VAL A 4 -19.76 -5.08 43.01
CA VAL A 4 -20.24 -4.36 41.84
C VAL A 4 -19.44 -4.87 40.66
N PHE A 5 -20.03 -5.75 39.85
CA PHE A 5 -19.51 -6.10 38.52
C PHE A 5 -19.72 -4.87 37.61
N PHE A 6 -18.66 -4.12 37.35
CA PHE A 6 -18.65 -3.24 36.19
C PHE A 6 -18.64 -4.12 34.93
N PRO A 7 -19.69 -4.08 34.11
CA PRO A 7 -19.59 -4.69 32.78
C PRO A 7 -18.48 -3.95 32.05
N GLY A 8 -17.35 -4.61 31.83
CA GLY A 8 -16.29 -4.05 31.00
C GLY A 8 -16.90 -3.69 29.64
N CYS A 9 -16.57 -2.53 29.11
CA CYS A 9 -16.95 -2.15 27.74
C CYS A 9 -16.42 -3.23 26.79
N GLY A 10 -17.32 -4.08 26.30
CA GLY A 10 -17.01 -4.99 25.20
C GLY A 10 -16.73 -4.22 23.91
N PRO A 11 -16.20 -4.89 22.89
CA PRO A 11 -15.96 -4.25 21.61
C PRO A 11 -17.27 -3.76 21.00
N THR A 12 -17.28 -2.55 20.46
CA THR A 12 -18.46 -1.97 19.78
C THR A 12 -18.82 -2.79 18.54
N TYR A 13 -17.82 -3.34 17.86
CA TYR A 13 -17.96 -4.17 16.67
C TYR A 13 -17.32 -5.55 16.90
N PRO A 14 -18.08 -6.54 17.42
CA PRO A 14 -17.57 -7.91 17.61
C PRO A 14 -17.08 -8.50 16.28
N ALA A 15 -15.94 -9.20 16.26
CA ALA A 15 -15.30 -9.77 15.09
C ALA A 15 -16.28 -10.57 14.19
N LYS A 16 -17.21 -11.34 14.83
CA LYS A 16 -18.18 -12.17 14.12
C LYS A 16 -19.17 -11.37 13.27
N THR A 17 -19.55 -10.15 13.69
CA THR A 17 -20.57 -9.33 13.04
C THR A 17 -20.00 -8.08 12.39
N MET A 18 -18.71 -7.83 12.59
CA MET A 18 -18.01 -6.62 12.10
C MET A 18 -18.17 -6.41 10.59
N PRO A 19 -18.00 -7.42 9.71
CA PRO A 19 -18.18 -7.21 8.27
C PRO A 19 -19.58 -6.74 7.90
N GLN A 20 -20.62 -7.36 8.48
CA GLN A 20 -22.00 -6.99 8.21
C GLN A 20 -22.33 -5.58 8.73
N GLN A 21 -21.80 -5.23 9.90
CA GLN A 21 -21.99 -3.91 10.49
C GLN A 21 -21.31 -2.82 9.66
N LEU A 22 -20.07 -3.07 9.17
CA LEU A 22 -19.37 -2.15 8.28
C LEU A 22 -20.10 -2.01 6.94
N THR A 23 -20.56 -3.13 6.32
CA THR A 23 -21.32 -3.07 5.08
C THR A 23 -22.59 -2.24 5.24
N ARG A 24 -23.34 -2.46 6.33
CA ARG A 24 -24.54 -1.67 6.63
C ARG A 24 -24.23 -0.20 6.84
N MET A 25 -23.20 0.13 7.64
CA MET A 25 -22.76 1.51 7.88
C MET A 25 -22.44 2.25 6.60
N VAL A 26 -21.64 1.63 5.70
CA VAL A 26 -21.29 2.22 4.42
C VAL A 26 -22.52 2.39 3.52
N LYS A 27 -23.44 1.43 3.53
CA LYS A 27 -24.70 1.53 2.77
C LYS A 27 -25.57 2.68 3.27
N ASP A 28 -25.70 2.81 4.59
CA ASP A 28 -26.56 3.82 5.22
C ASP A 28 -25.95 5.24 5.10
N GLU A 29 -24.64 5.39 5.34
CA GLU A 29 -23.98 6.70 5.33
C GLU A 29 -23.57 7.17 3.93
N LEU A 30 -23.14 6.27 3.04
CA LEU A 30 -22.52 6.63 1.75
C LEU A 30 -23.32 6.15 0.54
N GLN A 31 -24.45 5.47 0.74
CA GLN A 31 -25.31 4.90 -0.32
C GLN A 31 -24.49 4.05 -1.33
N THR A 32 -23.50 3.32 -0.82
CA THR A 32 -22.55 2.54 -1.61
C THR A 32 -22.56 1.10 -1.15
N ASP A 33 -22.59 0.18 -2.11
CA ASP A 33 -22.41 -1.23 -1.84
C ASP A 33 -20.91 -1.54 -1.73
N ILE A 34 -20.55 -2.37 -0.76
CA ILE A 34 -19.19 -2.89 -0.59
C ILE A 34 -19.25 -4.39 -0.32
N HIS A 35 -18.20 -5.09 -0.69
CA HIS A 35 -18.06 -6.52 -0.40
C HIS A 35 -16.82 -6.74 0.46
N ILE A 36 -17.00 -7.42 1.59
CA ILE A 36 -15.94 -7.64 2.57
C ILE A 36 -15.59 -9.11 2.60
N ARG A 37 -14.30 -9.42 2.51
CA ARG A 37 -13.75 -10.75 2.75
C ARG A 37 -12.60 -10.66 3.75
N ILE A 38 -12.56 -11.62 4.68
CA ILE A 38 -11.43 -11.76 5.60
C ILE A 38 -10.71 -13.05 5.24
N THR A 39 -9.43 -12.94 4.93
CA THR A 39 -8.56 -14.06 4.63
C THR A 39 -7.36 -13.98 5.56
N GLY A 40 -7.20 -14.97 6.46
CA GLY A 40 -6.19 -14.93 7.50
C GLY A 40 -6.34 -13.68 8.37
N LYS A 41 -5.35 -12.82 8.36
CA LYS A 41 -5.32 -11.55 9.11
C LYS A 41 -5.56 -10.31 8.23
N THR A 42 -5.94 -10.49 6.99
CA THR A 42 -6.23 -9.41 6.03
C THR A 42 -7.73 -9.24 5.84
N MET A 43 -8.22 -8.03 6.07
CA MET A 43 -9.58 -7.64 5.68
C MET A 43 -9.53 -6.94 4.32
N TRP A 44 -10.22 -7.52 3.34
CA TRP A 44 -10.40 -6.98 2.01
C TRP A 44 -11.76 -6.31 1.89
N ILE A 45 -11.79 -5.10 1.33
CA ILE A 45 -13.00 -4.37 0.98
C ILE A 45 -12.95 -4.09 -0.52
N PHE A 46 -13.90 -4.67 -1.25
CA PHE A 46 -14.11 -4.36 -2.66
C PHE A 46 -15.22 -3.32 -2.79
N VAL A 47 -14.94 -2.27 -3.56
CA VAL A 47 -15.84 -1.14 -3.80
C VAL A 47 -16.07 -1.02 -5.30
N PRO A 48 -17.21 -1.53 -5.83
CA PRO A 48 -17.56 -1.34 -7.23
C PRO A 48 -17.99 0.11 -7.47
N LEU A 49 -17.31 0.80 -8.37
CA LEU A 49 -17.58 2.17 -8.75
C LEU A 49 -17.92 2.27 -10.24
N THR A 50 -18.85 3.13 -10.58
CA THR A 50 -19.21 3.41 -11.99
C THR A 50 -18.48 4.64 -12.54
N ASP A 51 -17.91 5.45 -11.65
CA ASP A 51 -17.36 6.76 -11.95
C ASP A 51 -16.04 6.96 -11.20
N LEU A 52 -15.05 6.07 -11.43
CA LEU A 52 -13.71 6.20 -10.85
C LEU A 52 -12.77 7.01 -11.78
N ILE A 53 -13.04 6.96 -13.08
CA ILE A 53 -12.29 7.68 -14.10
C ILE A 53 -13.21 8.69 -14.78
N ASP A 54 -12.77 9.93 -14.85
CA ASP A 54 -13.44 10.99 -15.62
C ASP A 54 -13.17 10.75 -17.12
N GLU A 55 -14.21 10.49 -17.88
CA GLU A 55 -14.15 10.20 -19.31
C GLU A 55 -13.64 11.37 -20.16
N LYS A 56 -13.81 12.60 -19.70
CA LYS A 56 -13.43 13.80 -20.46
C LYS A 56 -11.93 14.08 -20.33
N THR A 57 -11.40 13.83 -19.16
CA THR A 57 -9.99 14.14 -18.83
C THR A 57 -9.10 12.92 -18.86
N ALA A 58 -9.68 11.70 -18.90
CA ALA A 58 -9.02 10.43 -18.69
C ALA A 58 -8.24 10.37 -17.35
N GLY A 59 -8.63 11.22 -16.40
CA GLY A 59 -8.04 11.32 -15.07
C GLY A 59 -8.94 10.70 -14.01
N TRP A 60 -8.47 10.74 -12.77
CA TRP A 60 -9.26 10.28 -11.63
C TRP A 60 -10.47 11.18 -11.38
N ASP A 61 -11.64 10.57 -11.23
CA ASP A 61 -12.81 11.30 -10.76
C ASP A 61 -12.67 11.62 -9.26
N LYS A 62 -12.83 12.89 -8.94
CA LYS A 62 -12.67 13.38 -7.56
C LYS A 62 -13.71 12.77 -6.61
N ALA A 63 -14.96 12.61 -7.07
CA ALA A 63 -16.03 12.07 -6.24
C ALA A 63 -15.82 10.57 -5.98
N GLY A 64 -15.34 9.82 -6.98
CA GLY A 64 -14.96 8.42 -6.82
C GLY A 64 -13.83 8.22 -5.80
N LEU A 65 -12.77 9.02 -5.88
CA LEU A 65 -11.68 8.99 -4.92
C LEU A 65 -12.15 9.38 -3.50
N GLU A 66 -12.97 10.42 -3.38
CA GLU A 66 -13.54 10.84 -2.09
C GLU A 66 -14.40 9.74 -1.46
N LYS A 67 -15.15 9.01 -2.27
CA LYS A 67 -15.95 7.88 -1.81
C LYS A 67 -15.08 6.76 -1.24
N ILE A 68 -13.99 6.38 -1.92
CA ILE A 68 -13.03 5.40 -1.40
C ILE A 68 -12.45 5.86 -0.06
N ASN A 69 -12.03 7.14 0.05
CA ASN A 69 -11.50 7.69 1.29
C ASN A 69 -12.51 7.66 2.45
N LYS A 70 -13.80 7.95 2.18
CA LYS A 70 -14.87 7.86 3.19
C LYS A 70 -15.09 6.42 3.65
N ILE A 71 -15.02 5.46 2.73
CA ILE A 71 -15.13 4.02 3.06
C ILE A 71 -13.94 3.57 3.92
N MET A 72 -12.71 3.98 3.57
CA MET A 72 -11.52 3.72 4.39
C MET A 72 -11.68 4.29 5.80
N ASN A 73 -12.12 5.53 5.93
CA ASN A 73 -12.38 6.14 7.24
C ASN A 73 -13.46 5.40 8.05
N ALA A 74 -14.51 4.89 7.40
CA ALA A 74 -15.52 4.06 8.06
C ALA A 74 -14.91 2.73 8.53
N ALA A 75 -14.08 2.09 7.70
CA ALA A 75 -13.35 0.87 8.07
C ALA A 75 -12.41 1.12 9.25
N HIS A 76 -11.66 2.21 9.28
CA HIS A 76 -10.79 2.58 10.41
C HIS A 76 -11.57 2.70 11.72
N ARG A 77 -12.72 3.40 11.72
CA ARG A 77 -13.59 3.52 12.92
C ARG A 77 -14.01 2.16 13.47
N VAL A 78 -14.39 1.24 12.57
CA VAL A 78 -14.82 -0.10 12.94
C VAL A 78 -13.64 -0.94 13.44
N ILE A 79 -12.51 -0.92 12.72
CA ILE A 79 -11.29 -1.66 13.07
C ILE A 79 -10.74 -1.24 14.43
N LEU A 80 -10.71 0.04 14.74
CA LEU A 80 -10.25 0.54 16.03
C LEU A 80 -11.16 0.15 17.23
N SER A 81 -12.35 -0.36 16.95
CA SER A 81 -13.36 -0.70 17.96
C SER A 81 -13.80 -2.17 17.89
N THR A 82 -13.07 -3.02 17.16
CA THR A 82 -13.34 -4.47 17.07
C THR A 82 -12.35 -5.29 17.91
N ASP A 83 -12.75 -6.50 18.25
CA ASP A 83 -11.87 -7.54 18.81
C ASP A 83 -11.30 -8.49 17.75
N ALA A 84 -11.53 -8.22 16.47
CA ALA A 84 -10.95 -8.97 15.37
C ALA A 84 -9.42 -8.79 15.34
N LYS A 85 -8.69 -9.91 15.21
CA LYS A 85 -7.23 -9.90 15.10
C LYS A 85 -6.83 -9.75 13.63
N LEU A 86 -6.79 -8.52 13.17
CA LEU A 86 -6.39 -8.16 11.82
C LEU A 86 -5.03 -7.45 11.83
N ASP A 87 -4.18 -7.78 10.88
CA ASP A 87 -2.90 -7.10 10.66
C ASP A 87 -2.98 -6.12 9.47
N PHE A 88 -3.86 -6.41 8.49
CA PHE A 88 -3.95 -5.61 7.26
C PHE A 88 -5.38 -5.25 6.89
N LEU A 89 -5.53 -4.04 6.36
CA LEU A 89 -6.69 -3.58 5.60
C LEU A 89 -6.28 -3.41 4.15
N ALA A 90 -7.01 -4.04 3.23
CA ALA A 90 -6.84 -3.86 1.79
C ALA A 90 -8.16 -3.39 1.18
N VAL A 91 -8.15 -2.25 0.50
CA VAL A 91 -9.33 -1.68 -0.16
C VAL A 91 -9.07 -1.64 -1.66
N VAL A 92 -9.98 -2.20 -2.43
CA VAL A 92 -9.97 -2.20 -3.91
C VAL A 92 -11.14 -1.38 -4.40
N GLY A 93 -10.90 -0.14 -4.81
CA GLY A 93 -11.88 0.66 -5.53
C GLY A 93 -11.77 0.39 -7.03
N ALA A 94 -12.78 -0.21 -7.65
CA ALA A 94 -12.72 -0.66 -9.04
C ALA A 94 -13.72 0.07 -9.92
N ASP A 95 -13.27 0.58 -11.09
CA ASP A 95 -14.17 0.99 -12.17
C ASP A 95 -14.73 -0.27 -12.84
N VAL A 96 -15.97 -0.61 -12.49
CA VAL A 96 -16.63 -1.81 -12.99
C VAL A 96 -17.48 -1.56 -14.24
N LYS A 97 -17.53 -0.32 -14.71
CA LYS A 97 -18.38 0.07 -15.83
C LYS A 97 -17.67 0.08 -17.18
N LYS A 98 -16.46 0.64 -17.23
CA LYS A 98 -15.84 0.96 -18.52
C LYS A 98 -14.36 0.60 -18.65
N PHE A 99 -13.56 0.96 -17.67
CA PHE A 99 -12.11 0.97 -17.86
C PHE A 99 -11.41 -0.23 -17.22
N GLY A 100 -12.06 -0.93 -16.28
CA GLY A 100 -11.41 -1.99 -15.53
C GLY A 100 -10.17 -1.51 -14.76
N VAL A 101 -10.17 -0.25 -14.35
CA VAL A 101 -9.09 0.31 -13.51
C VAL A 101 -9.45 0.11 -12.05
N ALA A 102 -8.50 -0.34 -11.27
CA ALA A 102 -8.63 -0.45 -9.83
C ALA A 102 -7.56 0.36 -9.11
N LEU A 103 -7.96 1.02 -8.04
CA LEU A 103 -7.09 1.58 -7.02
C LEU A 103 -7.03 0.60 -5.85
N LEU A 104 -5.87 0.02 -5.61
CA LEU A 104 -5.59 -0.79 -4.43
C LEU A 104 -4.94 0.08 -3.37
N ALA A 105 -5.48 0.06 -2.15
CA ALA A 105 -4.83 0.60 -0.97
C ALA A 105 -4.60 -0.52 0.04
N VAL A 106 -3.37 -0.67 0.56
CA VAL A 106 -3.04 -1.64 1.61
C VAL A 106 -2.43 -0.89 2.79
N GLU A 107 -2.97 -1.13 3.97
CA GLU A 107 -2.54 -0.50 5.21
C GLU A 107 -2.21 -1.56 6.25
N TYR A 108 -1.11 -1.34 6.98
CA TYR A 108 -0.75 -2.13 8.14
C TYR A 108 -1.46 -1.54 9.37
N LEU A 109 -2.35 -2.29 9.97
CA LEU A 109 -3.25 -1.80 11.01
C LEU A 109 -2.57 -1.37 12.32
N PRO A 110 -1.44 -1.96 12.75
CA PRO A 110 -0.68 -1.39 13.85
C PRO A 110 -0.22 0.06 13.60
N ASP A 111 0.13 0.43 12.36
CA ASP A 111 0.47 1.82 12.01
C ASP A 111 -0.74 2.76 12.22
N LEU A 112 -1.96 2.31 11.91
CA LEU A 112 -3.17 3.08 12.19
C LEU A 112 -3.32 3.38 13.69
N GLY A 113 -3.10 2.36 14.54
CA GLY A 113 -3.12 2.54 15.99
C GLY A 113 -2.08 3.53 16.49
N GLU A 114 -0.86 3.46 15.94
CA GLU A 114 0.23 4.38 16.29
C GLU A 114 -0.03 5.82 15.80
N ALA A 115 -0.60 5.98 14.60
CA ALA A 115 -1.00 7.29 14.07
C ALA A 115 -2.11 7.94 14.88
N VAL A 116 -3.08 7.17 15.36
CA VAL A 116 -4.13 7.67 16.27
C VAL A 116 -3.55 8.12 17.62
N LEU A 117 -2.48 7.48 18.09
CA LEU A 117 -1.73 7.88 19.29
C LEU A 117 -0.69 8.99 19.03
N GLU A 118 -0.73 9.60 17.84
CA GLU A 118 0.17 10.69 17.40
C GLU A 118 1.67 10.36 17.52
N LYS A 119 2.05 9.07 17.42
CA LYS A 119 3.46 8.65 17.45
C LYS A 119 4.22 9.09 16.19
N PHE A 120 3.51 9.33 15.09
CA PHE A 120 4.00 9.94 13.86
C PHE A 120 2.90 10.73 13.15
N SER A 121 3.30 11.57 12.20
CA SER A 121 2.39 12.46 11.50
C SER A 121 1.42 11.72 10.57
N ARG A 122 0.31 12.38 10.20
CA ARG A 122 -0.60 11.85 9.17
C ARG A 122 0.08 11.67 7.82
N GLY A 123 1.02 12.54 7.47
CA GLY A 123 1.82 12.41 6.26
C GLY A 123 2.67 11.14 6.28
N GLU A 124 3.33 10.84 7.42
CA GLU A 124 4.08 9.60 7.59
C GLU A 124 3.18 8.37 7.51
N TYR A 125 1.98 8.39 8.12
CA TYR A 125 1.01 7.30 7.98
C TYR A 125 0.61 7.08 6.52
N PHE A 126 0.37 8.15 5.79
CA PHE A 126 0.07 8.07 4.37
C PHE A 126 1.22 7.46 3.55
N MET A 127 2.46 7.83 3.88
CA MET A 127 3.66 7.27 3.24
C MET A 127 3.89 5.79 3.59
N ARG A 128 3.38 5.32 4.72
CA ARG A 128 3.41 3.91 5.12
C ARG A 128 2.29 3.08 4.51
N SER A 129 1.23 3.68 3.97
CA SER A 129 0.23 2.96 3.19
C SER A 129 0.74 2.68 1.78
N VAL A 130 0.46 1.51 1.25
CA VAL A 130 0.73 1.17 -0.15
C VAL A 130 -0.46 1.56 -1.00
N ARG A 131 -0.22 2.26 -2.10
CA ARG A 131 -1.26 2.58 -3.09
C ARG A 131 -0.78 2.18 -4.47
N ASP A 132 -1.56 1.40 -5.16
CA ASP A 132 -1.22 0.89 -6.49
C ASP A 132 -2.42 1.01 -7.42
N VAL A 133 -2.14 1.30 -8.68
CA VAL A 133 -3.15 1.40 -9.73
C VAL A 133 -2.98 0.20 -10.65
N ARG A 134 -4.07 -0.50 -10.89
CA ARG A 134 -4.07 -1.70 -11.73
C ARG A 134 -5.08 -1.54 -12.85
N PHE A 135 -4.72 -2.08 -13.99
CA PHE A 135 -5.63 -2.25 -15.10
C PHE A 135 -5.97 -3.74 -15.22
N ASP A 136 -7.23 -4.06 -15.02
CA ASP A 136 -7.74 -5.43 -15.11
C ASP A 136 -9.11 -5.42 -15.79
N PRO A 137 -9.17 -5.80 -17.08
CA PRO A 137 -10.42 -5.81 -17.83
C PRO A 137 -11.48 -6.76 -17.24
N THR A 138 -11.09 -7.75 -16.43
CA THR A 138 -12.03 -8.68 -15.81
C THR A 138 -12.91 -8.03 -14.75
N LEU A 139 -12.52 -6.83 -14.28
CA LEU A 139 -13.33 -6.03 -13.36
C LEU A 139 -14.59 -5.44 -14.00
N ILE A 140 -14.62 -5.31 -15.32
CA ILE A 140 -15.79 -4.74 -16.01
C ILE A 140 -16.98 -5.68 -15.84
N GLY A 141 -18.03 -5.18 -15.19
CA GLY A 141 -19.23 -5.94 -14.83
C GLY A 141 -19.16 -6.70 -13.51
N ASP A 142 -17.98 -6.74 -12.84
CA ASP A 142 -17.86 -7.38 -11.53
C ASP A 142 -18.38 -6.47 -10.42
N LEU A 143 -19.63 -6.64 -10.04
CA LEU A 143 -20.26 -5.87 -8.96
C LEU A 143 -19.97 -6.44 -7.57
N THR A 144 -19.40 -7.63 -7.46
CA THR A 144 -19.23 -8.38 -6.21
C THR A 144 -17.77 -8.63 -5.82
N GLY A 145 -16.84 -8.36 -6.72
CA GLY A 145 -15.42 -8.62 -6.53
C GLY A 145 -15.05 -10.11 -6.64
N GLU A 146 -15.87 -10.92 -7.33
CA GLU A 146 -15.60 -12.36 -7.48
C GLU A 146 -14.36 -12.63 -8.34
N THR A 147 -14.01 -11.71 -9.24
CA THR A 147 -12.81 -11.81 -10.06
C THR A 147 -11.53 -11.50 -9.29
N GLN A 148 -11.65 -10.91 -8.09
CA GLN A 148 -10.50 -10.52 -7.28
C GLN A 148 -9.89 -11.71 -6.54
N SER A 149 -8.56 -11.78 -6.53
CA SER A 149 -7.82 -12.73 -5.70
C SER A 149 -7.64 -12.16 -4.30
N TYR A 150 -8.38 -12.72 -3.33
CA TYR A 150 -8.28 -12.35 -1.92
C TYR A 150 -7.34 -13.32 -1.21
N ARG A 151 -6.23 -12.82 -0.70
CA ARG A 151 -5.23 -13.62 0.01
C ARG A 151 -4.83 -12.97 1.33
N ASP A 152 -4.25 -13.73 2.21
CA ASP A 152 -3.62 -13.18 3.40
C ASP A 152 -2.34 -12.47 2.98
N ILE A 153 -2.17 -11.23 3.40
CA ILE A 153 -0.96 -10.45 3.14
C ILE A 153 0.01 -10.73 4.28
N SER A 154 1.19 -11.24 3.96
CA SER A 154 2.26 -11.35 4.96
C SER A 154 2.96 -10.02 5.17
N PHE A 155 3.59 -9.85 6.35
CA PHE A 155 4.35 -8.65 6.62
C PHE A 155 5.53 -8.45 5.67
N ASP A 156 6.21 -9.54 5.31
CA ASP A 156 7.29 -9.55 4.30
C ASP A 156 6.82 -9.01 2.96
N GLU A 157 5.65 -9.48 2.53
CA GLU A 157 5.03 -9.01 1.29
C GLU A 157 4.69 -7.52 1.36
N PHE A 158 4.13 -7.08 2.48
CA PHE A 158 3.82 -5.67 2.70
C PHE A 158 5.08 -4.79 2.64
N ILE A 159 6.20 -5.24 3.23
CA ILE A 159 7.50 -4.55 3.14
C ILE A 159 7.95 -4.44 1.67
N CYS A 160 7.86 -5.52 0.89
CA CYS A 160 8.17 -5.47 -0.53
C CYS A 160 7.28 -4.47 -1.29
N MET A 161 5.98 -4.52 -1.02
CA MET A 161 5.02 -3.59 -1.64
C MET A 161 5.34 -2.13 -1.27
N GLN A 162 5.73 -1.85 -0.03
CA GLN A 162 6.13 -0.51 0.41
C GLN A 162 7.39 -0.02 -0.31
N ILE A 163 8.42 -0.85 -0.41
CA ILE A 163 9.66 -0.49 -1.12
C ILE A 163 9.34 -0.14 -2.58
N ILE A 164 8.55 -0.99 -3.25
CA ILE A 164 8.14 -0.74 -4.64
C ILE A 164 7.32 0.55 -4.75
N HIS A 165 6.34 0.74 -3.88
CA HIS A 165 5.48 1.92 -3.89
C HIS A 165 6.28 3.22 -3.71
N ARG A 166 7.19 3.25 -2.73
CA ARG A 166 8.07 4.41 -2.49
C ARG A 166 9.03 4.64 -3.67
N ALA A 167 9.57 3.58 -4.27
CA ALA A 167 10.39 3.70 -5.47
C ALA A 167 9.60 4.30 -6.64
N LYS A 168 8.40 3.78 -6.95
CA LYS A 168 7.52 4.36 -7.98
C LYS A 168 7.27 5.84 -7.74
N ASN A 169 6.90 6.22 -6.51
CA ASN A 169 6.65 7.61 -6.15
C ASN A 169 7.88 8.50 -6.32
N LEU A 170 9.05 8.05 -5.87
CA LEU A 170 10.30 8.80 -6.02
C LEU A 170 10.62 9.06 -7.49
N PHE A 171 10.59 8.03 -8.33
CA PHE A 171 10.92 8.15 -9.76
C PHE A 171 9.87 8.90 -10.58
N ILE A 172 8.67 9.12 -10.05
CA ILE A 172 7.63 9.97 -10.66
C ILE A 172 7.74 11.42 -10.18
N LYS A 173 7.94 11.65 -8.88
CA LYS A 173 7.82 12.97 -8.25
C LYS A 173 9.15 13.76 -8.26
N ASP A 174 10.28 13.10 -8.10
CA ASP A 174 11.58 13.76 -8.16
C ASP A 174 11.90 14.19 -9.60
N LYS A 175 12.03 15.51 -9.83
CA LYS A 175 12.23 16.07 -11.17
C LYS A 175 13.51 15.59 -11.84
N LYS A 176 14.59 15.39 -11.08
CA LYS A 176 15.86 14.92 -11.63
C LYS A 176 15.75 13.47 -12.07
N LEU A 177 15.24 12.60 -11.19
CA LEU A 177 15.10 11.18 -11.48
C LEU A 177 14.06 10.90 -12.56
N SER A 178 12.90 11.58 -12.51
CA SER A 178 11.83 11.41 -13.51
C SER A 178 12.22 11.89 -14.92
N ASN A 179 13.16 12.83 -15.03
CA ASN A 179 13.73 13.25 -16.32
C ASN A 179 14.78 12.27 -16.86
N LEU A 180 15.50 11.57 -15.97
CA LEU A 180 16.58 10.66 -16.36
C LEU A 180 16.10 9.23 -16.58
N PHE A 181 15.16 8.76 -15.77
CA PHE A 181 14.73 7.37 -15.74
C PHE A 181 13.22 7.23 -15.81
N GLU A 182 12.79 6.10 -16.36
CA GLU A 182 11.42 5.60 -16.29
C GLU A 182 11.44 4.22 -15.64
N LEU A 183 10.71 4.06 -14.54
CA LEU A 183 10.50 2.76 -13.91
C LEU A 183 9.34 2.06 -14.61
N LYS A 184 9.63 1.06 -15.45
CA LYS A 184 8.67 0.35 -16.28
C LYS A 184 7.92 -0.72 -15.53
N THR A 185 8.67 -1.66 -14.98
CA THR A 185 8.10 -2.82 -14.29
C THR A 185 8.73 -3.02 -12.94
N THR A 186 7.98 -3.65 -12.06
CA THR A 186 8.46 -4.05 -10.74
C THR A 186 7.89 -5.41 -10.38
N SER A 187 8.69 -6.25 -9.78
CA SER A 187 8.24 -7.51 -9.20
C SER A 187 8.92 -7.79 -7.86
N TYR A 188 8.37 -8.70 -7.10
CA TYR A 188 9.02 -9.18 -5.88
C TYR A 188 8.73 -10.65 -5.64
N THR A 189 9.66 -11.30 -4.99
CA THR A 189 9.53 -12.66 -4.46
C THR A 189 10.17 -12.73 -3.08
N GLN A 190 9.72 -13.67 -2.26
CA GLN A 190 10.33 -13.98 -0.98
C GLN A 190 10.82 -15.42 -1.00
N LYS A 191 12.08 -15.62 -0.66
CA LYS A 191 12.66 -16.97 -0.63
C LYS A 191 13.72 -17.07 0.47
N PHE A 192 13.53 -18.02 1.38
CA PHE A 192 14.48 -18.30 2.48
C PHE A 192 14.86 -17.07 3.32
N GLY A 193 13.87 -16.22 3.65
CA GLY A 193 14.10 -15.02 4.44
C GLY A 193 14.78 -13.87 3.67
N VAL A 194 14.99 -13.98 2.36
CA VAL A 194 15.51 -12.90 1.51
C VAL A 194 14.37 -12.32 0.71
N LEU A 195 14.21 -10.99 0.80
CA LEU A 195 13.28 -10.23 -0.04
C LEU A 195 14.00 -9.91 -1.36
N LYS A 196 13.49 -10.44 -2.47
CA LYS A 196 14.01 -10.17 -3.81
C LYS A 196 13.07 -9.22 -4.53
N LEU A 197 13.60 -8.07 -4.92
CA LEU A 197 12.86 -7.05 -5.67
C LEU A 197 13.54 -6.78 -6.99
N GLU A 198 12.77 -6.78 -8.04
CA GLU A 198 13.22 -6.52 -9.40
C GLU A 198 12.59 -5.23 -9.91
N PHE A 199 13.40 -4.44 -10.59
CA PHE A 199 13.04 -3.16 -11.15
C PHE A 199 13.56 -3.10 -12.58
N GLU A 200 12.82 -2.53 -13.51
CA GLU A 200 13.26 -2.25 -14.85
C GLU A 200 13.34 -0.73 -15.05
N PHE A 201 14.56 -0.20 -15.02
CA PHE A 201 14.81 1.22 -15.22
C PHE A 201 15.27 1.50 -16.64
N LEU A 202 14.44 2.22 -17.41
CA LEU A 202 14.84 2.71 -18.73
C LEU A 202 15.38 4.13 -18.63
N ARG A 203 16.57 4.37 -19.22
CA ARG A 203 17.13 5.70 -19.34
C ARG A 203 16.40 6.49 -20.42
N LYS A 204 15.88 7.66 -20.11
CA LYS A 204 15.10 8.51 -21.03
C LYS A 204 15.97 9.41 -21.92
N ARG A 205 17.20 9.73 -21.46
CA ARG A 205 18.13 10.63 -22.14
C ARG A 205 19.52 10.03 -22.20
N TYR A 206 20.26 10.37 -23.24
CA TYR A 206 21.64 9.94 -23.45
C TYR A 206 22.62 11.11 -23.51
N ASP A 207 22.12 12.35 -23.65
CA ASP A 207 22.86 13.62 -23.59
C ASP A 207 23.01 14.08 -22.13
N LEU A 208 23.82 13.37 -21.37
CA LEU A 208 23.95 13.56 -19.94
C LEU A 208 25.15 14.42 -19.57
N SER A 209 25.04 15.19 -18.49
CA SER A 209 26.20 15.77 -17.84
C SER A 209 27.03 14.70 -17.11
N PRO A 210 28.33 14.92 -16.86
CA PRO A 210 29.16 13.98 -16.10
C PRO A 210 28.59 13.59 -14.74
N GLU A 211 27.87 14.50 -14.07
CA GLU A 211 27.18 14.24 -12.81
C GLU A 211 25.96 13.31 -12.99
N GLU A 212 25.22 13.51 -14.07
CA GLU A 212 24.03 12.67 -14.37
C GLU A 212 24.43 11.24 -14.78
N GLU A 213 25.60 11.07 -15.40
CA GLU A 213 26.11 9.74 -15.79
C GLU A 213 26.39 8.85 -14.56
N THR A 214 26.76 9.46 -13.44
CA THR A 214 27.08 8.72 -12.20
C THR A 214 25.84 8.26 -11.42
N ILE A 215 24.65 8.74 -11.78
CA ILE A 215 23.41 8.40 -11.08
C ILE A 215 23.00 6.97 -11.38
N LYS A 216 22.92 6.17 -10.32
CA LYS A 216 22.44 4.78 -10.35
C LYS A 216 21.08 4.68 -9.67
N PRO A 217 20.03 4.24 -10.39
CA PRO A 217 18.70 4.15 -9.81
C PRO A 217 18.61 3.18 -8.63
N LEU A 218 19.36 2.06 -8.65
CA LEU A 218 19.38 1.11 -7.54
C LEU A 218 19.95 1.68 -6.24
N ASP A 219 20.79 2.72 -6.27
CA ASP A 219 21.28 3.37 -5.05
C ASP A 219 20.17 4.09 -4.29
N TYR A 220 19.18 4.63 -4.99
CA TYR A 220 17.97 5.21 -4.38
C TYR A 220 17.05 4.13 -3.82
N VAL A 221 16.85 3.05 -4.58
CA VAL A 221 16.04 1.91 -4.10
C VAL A 221 16.68 1.27 -2.87
N LYS A 222 18.00 1.17 -2.81
CA LYS A 222 18.75 0.71 -1.64
C LYS A 222 18.44 1.55 -0.40
N GLN A 223 18.43 2.88 -0.54
CA GLN A 223 18.10 3.78 0.57
C GLN A 223 16.63 3.65 0.99
N ILE A 224 15.70 3.51 0.03
CA ILE A 224 14.29 3.26 0.30
C ILE A 224 14.12 1.94 1.07
N ALA A 225 14.80 0.87 0.65
CA ALA A 225 14.73 -0.42 1.33
C ALA A 225 15.24 -0.31 2.77
N ALA A 226 16.36 0.41 2.97
CA ALA A 226 16.91 0.66 4.30
C ALA A 226 15.93 1.47 5.18
N GLU A 227 15.34 2.53 4.65
CA GLU A 227 14.35 3.35 5.35
C GLU A 227 13.15 2.52 5.80
N VAL A 228 12.55 1.75 4.89
CA VAL A 228 11.39 0.91 5.20
C VAL A 228 11.73 -0.12 6.29
N ILE A 229 12.86 -0.83 6.17
CA ILE A 229 13.30 -1.83 7.15
C ILE A 229 13.56 -1.19 8.53
N GLN A 230 14.20 -0.02 8.56
CA GLN A 230 14.49 0.71 9.79
C GLN A 230 13.22 1.23 10.47
N ASN A 231 12.27 1.79 9.71
CA ASN A 231 11.00 2.32 10.23
C ASN A 231 10.16 1.27 10.95
N TYR A 232 10.20 0.01 10.50
CA TYR A 232 9.51 -1.09 11.16
C TYR A 232 10.38 -1.87 12.15
N ASN A 233 11.67 -1.51 12.30
CA ASN A 233 12.64 -2.30 13.05
C ASN A 233 12.53 -3.81 12.71
N TYR A 234 12.36 -4.08 11.40
CA TYR A 234 12.05 -5.42 10.93
C TYR A 234 13.27 -6.34 11.07
N LYS A 235 13.06 -7.55 11.63
CA LYS A 235 14.15 -8.45 12.01
C LYS A 235 14.03 -9.85 11.42
N ASP A 236 12.87 -10.20 10.87
CA ASP A 236 12.55 -11.57 10.47
C ASP A 236 13.02 -11.89 9.04
N ILE A 237 13.98 -11.12 8.52
CA ILE A 237 14.63 -11.34 7.22
C ILE A 237 16.14 -11.48 7.38
N GLN A 238 16.77 -12.19 6.44
CA GLN A 238 18.22 -12.28 6.32
C GLN A 238 18.80 -11.08 5.54
N GLY A 239 18.04 -10.56 4.58
CA GLY A 239 18.47 -9.43 3.77
C GLY A 239 17.53 -9.13 2.61
N VAL A 240 17.99 -8.22 1.75
CA VAL A 240 17.29 -7.75 0.55
C VAL A 240 18.20 -7.91 -0.67
N GLU A 241 17.68 -8.40 -1.77
CA GLU A 241 18.30 -8.46 -3.08
C GLU A 241 17.54 -7.55 -4.03
N LEU A 242 18.20 -6.53 -4.57
CA LEU A 242 17.66 -5.54 -5.49
C LEU A 242 18.28 -5.74 -6.85
N THR A 243 17.49 -5.95 -7.89
CA THR A 243 17.98 -6.16 -9.26
C THR A 243 17.34 -5.15 -10.21
N ASP A 244 18.17 -4.47 -11.00
CA ASP A 244 17.71 -3.78 -12.21
C ASP A 244 17.80 -4.75 -13.38
N THR A 245 16.64 -5.15 -13.90
CA THR A 245 16.55 -6.16 -14.96
C THR A 245 17.01 -5.66 -16.31
N PHE A 246 17.08 -4.33 -16.52
CA PHE A 246 17.57 -3.74 -17.75
C PHE A 246 19.10 -3.70 -17.80
N SER A 247 19.75 -3.23 -16.74
CA SER A 247 21.21 -3.17 -16.65
C SER A 247 21.86 -4.46 -16.13
N GLU A 248 21.07 -5.42 -15.64
CA GLU A 248 21.51 -6.66 -14.98
C GLU A 248 22.31 -6.39 -13.69
N GLU A 249 22.30 -5.16 -13.18
CA GLU A 249 22.94 -4.81 -11.91
C GLU A 249 22.15 -5.41 -10.74
N THR A 250 22.86 -6.03 -9.79
CA THR A 250 22.24 -6.60 -8.57
C THR A 250 23.00 -6.14 -7.32
N ILE A 251 22.26 -5.66 -6.34
CA ILE A 251 22.75 -5.27 -5.01
C ILE A 251 22.17 -6.25 -3.98
N LYS A 252 23.06 -6.88 -3.20
CA LYS A 252 22.66 -7.76 -2.09
C LYS A 252 23.05 -7.10 -0.78
N LEU A 253 22.11 -7.00 0.13
CA LEU A 253 22.27 -6.34 1.42
C LEU A 253 21.79 -7.25 2.54
N SER A 254 22.63 -7.51 3.49
CA SER A 254 22.25 -8.14 4.75
C SER A 254 21.42 -7.19 5.61
N LEU A 255 20.68 -7.72 6.57
CA LEU A 255 19.93 -6.90 7.51
C LEU A 255 20.83 -5.91 8.28
N ASP A 256 22.03 -6.31 8.65
CA ASP A 256 22.98 -5.45 9.37
C ASP A 256 23.52 -4.30 8.50
N GLU A 257 23.69 -4.53 7.20
CA GLU A 257 24.07 -3.47 6.25
C GLU A 257 22.90 -2.49 6.08
N LEU A 258 21.68 -2.97 5.90
CA LEU A 258 20.48 -2.13 5.78
C LEU A 258 20.29 -1.21 6.98
N LYS A 259 20.54 -1.69 8.21
CA LYS A 259 20.46 -0.89 9.43
C LYS A 259 21.51 0.20 9.54
N LYS A 260 22.65 0.10 8.84
CA LYS A 260 23.76 1.06 8.86
C LYS A 260 23.68 2.10 7.75
N ILE A 261 22.82 1.88 6.75
CA ILE A 261 22.66 2.84 5.65
C ILE A 261 22.07 4.13 6.23
N LYS A 262 22.78 5.24 6.00
CA LYS A 262 22.23 6.57 6.24
C LYS A 262 21.29 6.91 5.09
N VAL A 263 20.04 7.18 5.41
CA VAL A 263 19.03 7.55 4.42
C VAL A 263 19.15 9.04 4.09
N GLU A 264 19.39 9.36 2.82
CA GLU A 264 19.54 10.71 2.30
C GLU A 264 18.67 10.85 1.04
N LEU A 265 17.39 10.49 1.15
CA LEU A 265 16.45 10.60 0.05
C LEU A 265 15.97 12.04 -0.11
N PRO A 266 15.69 12.50 -1.34
CA PRO A 266 15.05 13.79 -1.55
C PRO A 266 13.73 13.88 -0.79
N GLU A 267 13.51 14.97 -0.05
CA GLU A 267 12.21 15.25 0.53
C GLU A 267 11.21 15.56 -0.59
N TYR A 268 10.35 14.61 -0.91
CA TYR A 268 9.17 14.92 -1.70
C TYR A 268 8.02 15.25 -0.75
N ARG A 269 7.77 16.54 -0.61
CA ARG A 269 6.57 17.03 0.07
C ARG A 269 5.40 16.90 -0.91
N ASP A 270 4.34 16.23 -0.45
CA ASP A 270 3.06 16.16 -1.18
C ASP A 270 2.38 17.52 -1.27
#